data_1f7b0ba5e80f6bf71ea3995120e6f328
#
_entry.id   1f7b0ba5e80f6bf71ea3995120e6f328
#
_cell.length_a   1.000
_cell.length_b   1.000
_cell.length_c   1.000
_cell.angle_alpha   90.00
_cell.angle_beta   90.00
_cell.angle_gamma   90.00
#
_symmetry.space_group_name_H-M   'P 1'
#
loop_
_entity.id
_entity.type
_entity.pdbx_description
1 polymer ?
#
loop_
_entity_poly.entity_id
_entity_poly.type
_entity_poly.pdbx_seq_one_letter_code
_entity_poly.pdbx_strand_id
1 'polypeptide(L)'
;MKADADWQYWPEKQASFEVSVGNGNRIYSSVVLDQLKQLPDSTFNFDQLELDYFKDVYLNLFHNIEIVNGLFVKAGVSVHWRYLINNSKVILEKPLPDKDWAALRGIRSEYNSFAPRIRIEWTPGMYYYMNGRRKMNVGSSMPTFMLDYERGIKGVFKSTGAHERWEFDIQQNLKLSGIRSIGYRIGGGMFTKQEDMYFVDFANFARRNLPEGWNDDIGGTFQLLDGRWYNSSRQYWRGNFTYESPFI
;
A
#
# COMPACT_ATOMS: atom_id res chain seq x y z
N MET A 1 -7.58 -17.59 0.97
CA MET A 1 -8.81 -17.42 0.16
C MET A 1 -9.06 -15.92 0.05
N LYS A 2 -9.28 -15.42 -1.16
CA LYS A 2 -9.57 -14.00 -1.44
C LYS A 2 -10.74 -13.94 -2.41
N ALA A 3 -11.67 -13.01 -2.22
CA ALA A 3 -12.75 -12.71 -3.14
C ALA A 3 -12.87 -11.20 -3.29
N ASP A 4 -12.90 -10.74 -4.53
CA ASP A 4 -13.05 -9.34 -4.90
C ASP A 4 -14.27 -9.21 -5.78
N ALA A 5 -15.05 -8.18 -5.55
CA ALA A 5 -16.19 -7.79 -6.37
C ALA A 5 -16.12 -6.29 -6.64
N ASP A 6 -16.27 -5.93 -7.90
CA ASP A 6 -16.40 -4.55 -8.35
C ASP A 6 -17.72 -4.39 -9.09
N TRP A 7 -18.56 -3.50 -8.61
CA TRP A 7 -19.85 -3.21 -9.20
C TRP A 7 -19.90 -1.77 -9.69
N GLN A 8 -19.72 -1.60 -11.00
CA GLN A 8 -19.85 -0.31 -11.68
C GLN A 8 -21.33 0.00 -11.95
N TYR A 9 -21.88 0.98 -11.26
CA TYR A 9 -23.29 1.37 -11.37
C TYR A 9 -23.52 2.64 -12.21
N TRP A 10 -22.50 3.50 -12.34
CA TRP A 10 -22.56 4.72 -13.16
C TRP A 10 -21.34 4.84 -14.08
N PRO A 11 -21.40 4.21 -15.28
CA PRO A 11 -20.25 4.12 -16.19
C PRO A 11 -19.75 5.47 -16.73
N GLU A 12 -20.63 6.47 -16.84
CA GLU A 12 -20.28 7.82 -17.32
C GLU A 12 -19.41 8.58 -16.31
N LYS A 13 -19.62 8.31 -15.01
CA LYS A 13 -18.85 8.86 -13.89
C LYS A 13 -17.80 7.87 -13.34
N GLN A 14 -17.62 6.75 -14.01
CA GLN A 14 -16.76 5.66 -13.56
C GLN A 14 -16.99 5.30 -12.09
N ALA A 15 -18.26 5.41 -11.65
CA ALA A 15 -18.61 5.16 -10.27
C ALA A 15 -18.82 3.68 -10.00
N SER A 16 -18.12 3.17 -8.98
CA SER A 16 -18.18 1.76 -8.58
C SER A 16 -18.10 1.57 -7.08
N PHE A 17 -18.63 0.43 -6.64
CA PHE A 17 -18.40 -0.12 -5.31
C PHE A 17 -17.45 -1.30 -5.42
N GLU A 18 -16.37 -1.24 -4.66
CA GLU A 18 -15.38 -2.31 -4.55
C GLU A 18 -15.53 -2.99 -3.20
N VAL A 19 -15.68 -4.30 -3.20
CA VAL A 19 -15.73 -5.14 -2.00
C VAL A 19 -14.64 -6.18 -2.10
N SER A 20 -13.77 -6.21 -1.09
CA SER A 20 -12.69 -7.19 -1.02
C SER A 20 -12.76 -7.91 0.33
N VAL A 21 -12.82 -9.22 0.30
CA VAL A 21 -12.73 -10.04 1.51
C VAL A 21 -11.61 -11.06 1.37
N GLY A 22 -10.89 -11.29 2.45
CA GLY A 22 -9.83 -12.27 2.42
C GLY A 22 -9.51 -12.87 3.76
N ASN A 23 -8.97 -14.07 3.71
CA ASN A 23 -8.45 -14.81 4.85
C ASN A 23 -7.21 -15.58 4.39
N GLY A 24 -6.07 -15.25 4.94
CA GLY A 24 -4.82 -15.94 4.61
C GLY A 24 -3.63 -15.45 5.39
N ASN A 25 -2.56 -16.18 5.27
CA ASN A 25 -1.29 -15.80 5.86
C ASN A 25 -0.58 -14.82 4.92
N ARG A 26 -0.06 -13.75 5.48
CA ARG A 26 0.70 -12.74 4.74
C ARG A 26 2.11 -12.70 5.27
N ILE A 27 3.07 -12.63 4.38
CA ILE A 27 4.48 -12.47 4.69
C ILE A 27 4.80 -10.99 4.74
N TYR A 28 5.38 -10.56 5.84
CA TYR A 28 5.77 -9.17 6.03
C TYR A 28 6.99 -8.79 5.16
N SER A 29 7.96 -9.69 5.06
CA SER A 29 9.19 -9.44 4.32
C SER A 29 9.25 -10.24 3.03
N SER A 30 9.45 -9.58 1.90
CA SER A 30 9.64 -10.23 0.61
C SER A 30 11.09 -10.69 0.35
N VAL A 31 12.05 -10.27 1.18
CA VAL A 31 13.44 -10.78 1.14
C VAL A 31 13.46 -12.30 1.27
N VAL A 32 12.55 -12.82 2.07
CA VAL A 32 12.40 -14.24 2.27
C VAL A 32 11.92 -14.95 1.00
N LEU A 33 10.98 -14.38 0.25
CA LEU A 33 10.53 -14.99 -1.02
C LEU A 33 11.68 -15.11 -2.04
N ASP A 34 12.60 -14.16 -2.06
CA ASP A 34 13.75 -14.25 -2.96
C ASP A 34 14.80 -15.21 -2.45
N GLN A 35 15.01 -15.30 -1.15
CA GLN A 35 15.86 -16.32 -0.54
C GLN A 35 15.28 -17.72 -0.80
N LEU A 36 13.97 -17.89 -0.72
CA LEU A 36 13.26 -19.12 -1.05
C LEU A 36 13.47 -19.55 -2.50
N LYS A 37 13.43 -18.60 -3.43
CA LYS A 37 13.67 -18.88 -4.87
C LYS A 37 15.11 -19.27 -5.20
N GLN A 38 16.05 -18.92 -4.34
CA GLN A 38 17.48 -19.19 -4.53
C GLN A 38 17.92 -20.51 -3.91
N LEU A 39 17.11 -21.11 -3.04
CA LEU A 39 17.43 -22.39 -2.40
C LEU A 39 16.98 -23.57 -3.29
N PRO A 40 17.82 -24.59 -3.46
CA PRO A 40 17.43 -25.82 -4.12
C PRO A 40 16.29 -26.51 -3.34
N ASP A 41 15.29 -27.04 -4.04
CA ASP A 41 14.11 -27.69 -3.46
C ASP A 41 14.46 -28.79 -2.43
N SER A 42 15.62 -29.42 -2.54
CA SER A 42 16.07 -30.52 -1.68
C SER A 42 16.61 -30.08 -0.30
N THR A 43 16.86 -28.78 -0.10
CA THR A 43 17.47 -28.26 1.14
C THR A 43 16.53 -27.36 1.92
N PHE A 44 15.27 -27.34 1.52
CA PHE A 44 14.29 -26.40 2.07
C PHE A 44 13.79 -26.87 3.44
N ASN A 45 14.18 -26.16 4.48
CA ASN A 45 13.61 -26.34 5.81
C ASN A 45 12.86 -25.09 6.24
N PHE A 46 11.55 -25.16 6.27
CA PHE A 46 10.67 -24.05 6.68
C PHE A 46 10.94 -23.56 8.11
N ASP A 47 11.39 -24.44 8.99
CA ASP A 47 11.67 -24.10 10.38
C ASP A 47 12.93 -23.24 10.56
N GLN A 48 13.80 -23.20 9.55
CA GLN A 48 15.02 -22.39 9.54
C GLN A 48 14.80 -21.02 8.90
N LEU A 49 13.65 -20.79 8.28
CA LEU A 49 13.34 -19.51 7.67
C LEU A 49 12.81 -18.55 8.72
N GLU A 50 13.51 -17.45 8.86
CA GLU A 50 13.05 -16.31 9.66
C GLU A 50 11.90 -15.58 8.94
N LEU A 51 10.75 -16.23 8.85
CA LEU A 51 9.56 -15.70 8.21
C LEU A 51 8.69 -14.96 9.22
N ASP A 52 8.70 -13.65 9.13
CA ASP A 52 7.69 -12.84 9.81
C ASP A 52 6.39 -12.92 9.00
N TYR A 53 5.46 -13.73 9.43
CA TYR A 53 4.15 -13.81 8.81
C TYR A 53 3.03 -13.75 9.84
N PHE A 54 1.92 -13.22 9.41
CA PHE A 54 0.72 -13.07 10.22
C PHE A 54 -0.50 -13.52 9.43
N LYS A 55 -1.51 -13.96 10.14
CA LYS A 55 -2.83 -14.22 9.54
C LYS A 55 -3.57 -12.90 9.46
N ASP A 56 -4.11 -12.59 8.29
CA ASP A 56 -4.94 -11.42 8.05
C ASP A 56 -6.31 -11.86 7.54
N VAL A 57 -7.34 -11.54 8.30
CA VAL A 57 -8.72 -11.63 7.86
C VAL A 57 -9.20 -10.21 7.65
N TYR A 58 -9.66 -9.89 6.45
CA TYR A 58 -10.00 -8.52 6.12
C TYR A 58 -11.28 -8.39 5.31
N LEU A 59 -11.87 -7.22 5.46
CA LEU A 59 -12.99 -6.72 4.68
C LEU A 59 -12.68 -5.28 4.28
N ASN A 60 -12.61 -5.01 2.99
CA ASN A 60 -12.49 -3.67 2.44
C ASN A 60 -13.75 -3.31 1.66
N LEU A 61 -14.28 -2.13 1.93
CA LEU A 61 -15.43 -1.57 1.24
C LEU A 61 -15.06 -0.18 0.77
N PHE A 62 -15.01 0.03 -0.55
CA PHE A 62 -14.68 1.31 -1.15
C PHE A 62 -15.72 1.73 -2.17
N HIS A 63 -15.95 3.00 -2.24
CA HIS A 63 -16.70 3.65 -3.30
C HIS A 63 -15.75 4.57 -4.07
N ASN A 64 -15.73 4.42 -5.37
CA ASN A 64 -14.93 5.22 -6.30
C ASN A 64 -15.86 6.01 -7.23
N ILE A 65 -15.54 7.28 -7.51
CA ILE A 65 -16.32 8.12 -8.41
C ILE A 65 -15.44 9.20 -9.04
N GLU A 66 -15.65 9.46 -10.34
CA GLU A 66 -15.10 10.63 -11.02
C GLU A 66 -16.05 11.82 -10.85
N ILE A 67 -15.70 12.77 -10.00
CA ILE A 67 -16.53 13.95 -9.69
C ILE A 67 -16.57 14.89 -10.89
N VAL A 68 -15.39 15.29 -11.36
CA VAL A 68 -15.18 16.04 -12.60
C VAL A 68 -14.11 15.35 -13.43
N ASN A 69 -14.00 15.71 -14.70
CA ASN A 69 -13.07 15.05 -15.61
C ASN A 69 -11.64 15.00 -15.06
N GLY A 70 -11.12 13.79 -14.87
CA GLY A 70 -9.79 13.53 -14.32
C GLY A 70 -9.67 13.69 -12.79
N LEU A 71 -10.75 13.99 -12.05
CA LEU A 71 -10.75 14.06 -10.60
C LEU A 71 -11.54 12.89 -10.01
N PHE A 72 -10.81 11.94 -9.47
CA PHE A 72 -11.36 10.75 -8.80
C PHE A 72 -11.34 10.92 -7.28
N VAL A 73 -12.39 10.45 -6.64
CA VAL A 73 -12.45 10.30 -5.19
C VAL A 73 -12.81 8.86 -4.87
N LYS A 74 -11.95 8.21 -4.10
CA LYS A 74 -12.17 6.88 -3.56
C LYS A 74 -12.27 6.99 -2.04
N ALA A 75 -13.41 6.63 -1.48
CA ALA A 75 -13.65 6.68 -0.04
C ALA A 75 -14.23 5.36 0.44
N GLY A 76 -13.83 4.95 1.64
CA GLY A 76 -14.33 3.69 2.19
C GLY A 76 -13.72 3.34 3.52
N VAL A 77 -13.79 2.06 3.86
CA VAL A 77 -13.29 1.54 5.12
C VAL A 77 -12.56 0.23 4.89
N SER A 78 -11.50 0.04 5.67
CA SER A 78 -10.75 -1.22 5.76
C SER A 78 -10.88 -1.76 7.18
N VAL A 79 -11.25 -3.03 7.29
CA VAL A 79 -11.33 -3.75 8.57
C VAL A 79 -10.38 -4.93 8.49
N HIS A 80 -9.48 -5.03 9.45
CA HIS A 80 -8.51 -6.11 9.53
C HIS A 80 -8.51 -6.74 10.90
N TRP A 81 -8.51 -8.06 10.91
CA TRP A 81 -8.26 -8.89 12.10
C TRP A 81 -6.96 -9.65 11.85
N ARG A 82 -5.91 -9.23 12.54
CA ARG A 82 -4.54 -9.73 12.34
C ARG A 82 -4.09 -10.54 13.54
N TYR A 83 -3.55 -11.72 13.27
CA TYR A 83 -3.09 -12.67 14.28
C TYR A 83 -1.64 -13.07 13.98
N LEU A 84 -0.77 -12.94 14.96
CA LEU A 84 0.60 -13.43 14.84
C LEU A 84 0.55 -14.98 14.90
N ILE A 85 1.01 -15.65 13.84
CA ILE A 85 0.96 -17.10 13.74
C ILE A 85 2.21 -17.76 14.31
N ASN A 86 3.35 -17.11 14.10
CA ASN A 86 4.62 -17.62 14.61
C ASN A 86 4.95 -16.89 15.91
N ASN A 87 5.26 -17.66 16.96
CA ASN A 87 5.96 -17.12 18.10
C ASN A 87 7.37 -16.76 17.60
N SER A 88 7.48 -15.61 17.00
CA SER A 88 8.72 -15.11 16.47
C SER A 88 9.65 -14.81 17.62
N LYS A 89 10.28 -15.85 18.15
CA LYS A 89 11.55 -15.72 18.87
C LYS A 89 12.48 -14.80 18.08
N VAL A 90 12.39 -14.86 16.76
CA VAL A 90 13.17 -14.08 15.81
C VAL A 90 12.93 -12.57 15.91
N ILE A 91 11.67 -12.10 16.01
CA ILE A 91 11.39 -10.68 16.20
C ILE A 91 11.87 -10.20 17.57
N LEU A 92 11.84 -11.06 18.59
CA LEU A 92 12.25 -10.73 19.95
C LEU A 92 13.76 -10.89 20.20
N GLU A 93 14.45 -11.72 19.41
CA GLU A 93 15.87 -12.04 19.62
C GLU A 93 16.83 -11.22 18.74
N LYS A 94 16.36 -10.58 17.67
CA LYS A 94 17.22 -9.69 16.84
C LYS A 94 17.32 -8.30 17.44
N PRO A 95 18.54 -7.83 17.72
CA PRO A 95 18.73 -6.45 18.17
C PRO A 95 18.44 -5.48 17.05
N LEU A 96 17.27 -4.86 17.05
CA LEU A 96 17.02 -3.63 16.33
C LEU A 96 17.56 -2.45 17.13
N PRO A 97 17.92 -1.34 16.49
CA PRO A 97 18.30 -0.13 17.21
C PRO A 97 17.23 0.27 18.23
N ASP A 98 17.62 0.54 19.44
CA ASP A 98 16.77 0.66 20.64
C ASP A 98 15.53 1.55 20.54
N LYS A 99 15.53 2.52 19.64
CA LYS A 99 14.42 3.48 19.49
C LYS A 99 13.23 2.92 18.72
N ASP A 100 13.48 2.02 17.80
CA ASP A 100 12.44 1.48 16.91
C ASP A 100 11.66 0.34 17.58
N TRP A 101 12.29 -0.36 18.49
CA TRP A 101 11.64 -1.39 19.32
C TRP A 101 10.57 -0.83 20.25
N ALA A 102 10.68 0.42 20.65
CA ALA A 102 9.64 1.02 21.49
C ALA A 102 8.31 1.14 20.74
N ALA A 103 8.36 1.41 19.42
CA ALA A 103 7.21 1.41 18.55
C ALA A 103 6.70 -0.03 18.26
N LEU A 104 7.61 -1.00 18.19
CA LEU A 104 7.31 -2.41 17.98
C LEU A 104 6.92 -3.18 19.24
N ARG A 105 7.08 -2.61 20.43
CA ARG A 105 6.58 -3.18 21.69
C ARG A 105 5.07 -3.43 21.70
N GLY A 106 4.35 -2.87 20.75
CA GLY A 106 2.99 -3.21 20.45
C GLY A 106 2.81 -4.46 19.59
N ILE A 107 3.82 -5.35 19.40
CA ILE A 107 3.62 -6.64 18.76
C ILE A 107 2.73 -7.46 19.69
N ARG A 108 1.45 -7.26 19.49
CA ARG A 108 0.39 -8.01 20.16
C ARG A 108 0.17 -9.28 19.38
N SER A 109 -0.19 -10.34 20.07
CA SER A 109 -0.65 -11.58 19.42
C SER A 109 -1.85 -11.34 18.49
N GLU A 110 -2.62 -10.30 18.78
CA GLU A 110 -3.79 -9.88 18.03
C GLU A 110 -3.79 -8.37 17.83
N TYR A 111 -4.11 -7.95 16.62
CA TYR A 111 -4.30 -6.55 16.27
C TYR A 111 -5.50 -6.39 15.33
N ASN A 112 -6.49 -5.66 15.77
CA ASN A 112 -7.67 -5.37 15.00
C ASN A 112 -7.64 -3.91 14.56
N SER A 113 -7.88 -3.66 13.29
CA SER A 113 -7.90 -2.31 12.71
C SER A 113 -9.24 -2.04 12.04
N PHE A 114 -9.80 -0.87 12.33
CA PHE A 114 -10.89 -0.27 11.57
C PHE A 114 -10.39 1.09 11.08
N ALA A 115 -10.18 1.21 9.77
CA ALA A 115 -9.55 2.38 9.18
C ALA A 115 -10.39 2.94 8.02
N PRO A 116 -11.20 3.99 8.24
CA PRO A 116 -11.71 4.81 7.15
C PRO A 116 -10.56 5.47 6.39
N ARG A 117 -10.73 5.50 5.06
CA ARG A 117 -9.76 6.02 4.13
C ARG A 117 -10.43 6.82 3.03
N ILE A 118 -9.79 7.91 2.64
CA ILE A 118 -10.17 8.70 1.48
C ILE A 118 -8.93 8.96 0.63
N ARG A 119 -9.08 8.76 -0.68
CA ARG A 119 -8.08 9.08 -1.67
C ARG A 119 -8.68 10.03 -2.70
N ILE A 120 -7.93 11.05 -3.03
CA ILE A 120 -8.21 11.98 -4.11
C ILE A 120 -7.09 11.84 -5.13
N GLU A 121 -7.46 11.61 -6.38
CA GLU A 121 -6.54 11.56 -7.50
C GLU A 121 -7.00 12.54 -8.57
N TRP A 122 -6.14 13.45 -8.95
CA TRP A 122 -6.45 14.48 -9.94
C TRP A 122 -5.42 14.56 -11.03
N THR A 123 -5.88 14.32 -12.26
CA THR A 123 -5.10 14.46 -13.48
C THR A 123 -5.73 15.55 -14.34
N PRO A 124 -5.22 16.80 -14.27
CA PRO A 124 -5.74 17.90 -15.07
C PRO A 124 -5.69 17.61 -16.57
N GLY A 125 -6.63 18.12 -17.32
CA GLY A 125 -6.64 17.96 -18.77
C GLY A 125 -6.73 16.50 -19.26
N MET A 126 -7.42 15.65 -18.52
CA MET A 126 -7.64 14.26 -18.89
C MET A 126 -8.42 14.17 -20.21
N TYR A 127 -7.82 13.55 -21.22
CA TYR A 127 -8.51 13.20 -22.45
C TYR A 127 -9.30 11.91 -22.26
N TYR A 128 -10.50 11.87 -22.80
CA TYR A 128 -11.35 10.70 -22.74
C TYR A 128 -12.18 10.56 -24.03
N TYR A 129 -12.70 9.36 -24.25
CA TYR A 129 -13.74 9.10 -25.24
C TYR A 129 -14.87 8.30 -24.60
N MET A 130 -16.03 8.36 -25.26
CA MET A 130 -17.20 7.58 -24.82
C MET A 130 -17.33 6.32 -25.67
N ASN A 131 -17.38 5.17 -25.03
CA ASN A 131 -17.76 3.91 -25.66
C ASN A 131 -19.17 3.52 -25.19
N GLY A 132 -20.16 3.90 -25.96
CA GLY A 132 -21.54 3.88 -25.51
C GLY A 132 -21.73 4.81 -24.29
N ARG A 133 -22.19 4.23 -23.16
CA ARG A 133 -22.33 4.97 -21.89
C ARG A 133 -21.08 4.93 -21.01
N ARG A 134 -20.04 4.19 -21.41
CA ARG A 134 -18.83 4.05 -20.62
C ARG A 134 -17.79 5.09 -21.03
N LYS A 135 -17.37 5.89 -20.06
CA LYS A 135 -16.25 6.82 -20.22
C LYS A 135 -14.92 6.04 -20.13
N MET A 136 -14.05 6.27 -21.11
CA MET A 136 -12.73 5.66 -21.21
C MET A 136 -11.67 6.76 -21.20
N ASN A 137 -10.90 6.85 -20.14
CA ASN A 137 -9.81 7.81 -20.01
C ASN A 137 -8.62 7.34 -20.87
N VAL A 138 -8.03 8.26 -21.63
CA VAL A 138 -6.91 7.99 -22.53
C VAL A 138 -5.58 8.39 -21.88
N GLY A 139 -5.57 9.54 -21.22
CA GLY A 139 -4.38 10.09 -20.57
C GLY A 139 -4.37 11.61 -20.56
N SER A 140 -3.32 12.17 -20.01
CA SER A 140 -3.08 13.61 -19.97
C SER A 140 -1.59 13.90 -20.16
N SER A 141 -1.27 15.08 -20.64
CA SER A 141 0.10 15.62 -20.64
C SER A 141 0.47 16.28 -19.31
N MET A 142 -0.47 16.41 -18.41
CA MET A 142 -0.26 17.00 -17.08
C MET A 142 0.08 15.94 -16.05
N PRO A 143 0.75 16.31 -14.93
CA PRO A 143 0.99 15.39 -13.85
C PRO A 143 -0.30 14.95 -13.15
N THR A 144 -0.25 13.78 -12.54
CA THR A 144 -1.29 13.29 -11.64
C THR A 144 -0.91 13.64 -10.20
N PHE A 145 -1.81 14.28 -9.50
CA PHE A 145 -1.70 14.63 -8.08
C PHE A 145 -2.53 13.64 -7.26
N MET A 146 -1.97 13.14 -6.20
CA MET A 146 -2.63 12.18 -5.32
C MET A 146 -2.54 12.64 -3.87
N LEU A 147 -3.65 12.54 -3.16
CA LEU A 147 -3.75 12.76 -1.72
C LEU A 147 -4.45 11.56 -1.11
N ASP A 148 -3.84 10.96 -0.13
CA ASP A 148 -4.38 9.80 0.59
C ASP A 148 -4.44 10.10 2.10
N TYR A 149 -5.58 9.87 2.70
CA TYR A 149 -5.80 10.03 4.12
C TYR A 149 -6.41 8.76 4.72
N GLU A 150 -5.81 8.29 5.80
CA GLU A 150 -6.28 7.12 6.54
C GLU A 150 -6.26 7.39 8.03
N ARG A 151 -7.29 6.92 8.73
CA ARG A 151 -7.40 7.06 10.18
C ARG A 151 -7.85 5.76 10.83
N GLY A 152 -6.99 5.16 11.64
CA GLY A 152 -7.34 4.05 12.53
C GLY A 152 -8.20 4.56 13.70
N ILE A 153 -9.37 3.98 13.87
CA ILE A 153 -10.32 4.36 14.93
C ILE A 153 -10.41 3.23 15.95
N LYS A 154 -10.01 3.51 17.18
CA LYS A 154 -10.05 2.56 18.30
C LYS A 154 -11.49 2.31 18.77
N GLY A 155 -11.79 1.05 19.11
CA GLY A 155 -13.06 0.65 19.72
C GLY A 155 -14.13 0.18 18.73
N VAL A 156 -14.09 0.59 17.46
CA VAL A 156 -15.02 0.13 16.43
C VAL A 156 -14.64 -1.29 15.99
N PHE A 157 -15.57 -2.24 15.98
CA PHE A 157 -15.32 -3.66 15.67
C PHE A 157 -14.16 -4.28 16.47
N LYS A 158 -14.01 -3.87 17.74
CA LYS A 158 -12.90 -4.26 18.62
C LYS A 158 -11.52 -3.79 18.09
N SER A 159 -11.49 -2.75 17.26
CA SER A 159 -10.24 -2.17 16.79
C SER A 159 -9.39 -1.66 17.94
N THR A 160 -8.11 -2.00 17.90
CA THR A 160 -7.09 -1.49 18.82
C THR A 160 -6.28 -0.38 18.17
N GLY A 161 -6.29 -0.28 16.83
CA GLY A 161 -5.51 0.70 16.06
C GLY A 161 -5.94 2.14 16.30
N ALA A 162 -4.96 3.01 16.53
CA ALA A 162 -5.16 4.45 16.71
C ALA A 162 -4.04 5.21 16.04
N HIS A 163 -4.17 5.43 14.73
CA HIS A 163 -3.20 6.17 13.95
C HIS A 163 -3.92 7.10 12.96
N GLU A 164 -3.18 8.05 12.45
CA GLU A 164 -3.65 8.97 11.42
C GLU A 164 -2.49 9.26 10.47
N ARG A 165 -2.75 9.08 9.16
CA ARG A 165 -1.74 9.17 8.12
C ARG A 165 -2.22 10.01 6.95
N TRP A 166 -1.33 10.84 6.45
CA TRP A 166 -1.47 11.61 5.24
C TRP A 166 -0.36 11.26 4.27
N GLU A 167 -0.69 11.06 3.01
CA GLU A 167 0.28 10.90 1.92
C GLU A 167 -0.08 11.81 0.77
N PHE A 168 0.95 12.38 0.17
CA PHE A 168 0.85 13.19 -1.04
C PHE A 168 1.88 12.74 -2.04
N ASP A 169 1.46 12.56 -3.30
CA ASP A 169 2.35 12.22 -4.41
C ASP A 169 2.01 13.00 -5.67
N ILE A 170 3.04 13.28 -6.46
CA ILE A 170 2.93 13.80 -7.82
C ILE A 170 3.66 12.82 -8.72
N GLN A 171 2.99 12.37 -9.79
CA GLN A 171 3.61 11.51 -10.80
C GLN A 171 3.31 11.99 -12.21
N GLN A 172 4.27 11.78 -13.10
CA GLN A 172 4.08 12.02 -14.54
C GLN A 172 5.02 11.15 -15.36
N ASN A 173 4.55 10.77 -16.54
CA ASN A 173 5.38 10.14 -17.56
C ASN A 173 5.45 11.07 -18.78
N LEU A 174 6.62 11.65 -19.02
CA LEU A 174 6.91 12.57 -20.12
C LEU A 174 7.46 11.79 -21.29
N LYS A 175 6.74 11.76 -22.41
CA LYS A 175 7.25 11.25 -23.67
C LYS A 175 8.13 12.32 -24.31
N LEU A 176 9.44 12.03 -24.44
CA LEU A 176 10.41 12.98 -25.03
C LEU A 176 10.41 12.89 -26.55
N SER A 177 10.49 11.69 -27.10
CA SER A 177 10.40 11.44 -28.55
C SER A 177 10.23 9.95 -28.82
N GLY A 178 9.35 9.57 -29.76
CA GLY A 178 9.19 8.19 -30.22
C GLY A 178 9.10 7.15 -29.09
N ILE A 179 10.26 6.60 -28.74
CA ILE A 179 10.42 5.52 -27.78
C ILE A 179 11.18 5.95 -26.51
N ARG A 180 11.39 7.25 -26.29
CA ARG A 180 12.06 7.76 -25.08
C ARG A 180 11.04 8.36 -24.14
N SER A 181 11.10 7.97 -22.88
CA SER A 181 10.26 8.53 -21.82
C SER A 181 11.04 8.82 -20.54
N ILE A 182 10.58 9.82 -19.80
CA ILE A 182 11.01 10.09 -18.43
C ILE A 182 9.78 9.98 -17.53
N GLY A 183 9.79 8.99 -16.64
CA GLY A 183 8.85 8.88 -15.56
C GLY A 183 9.42 9.50 -14.29
N TYR A 184 8.63 10.27 -13.57
CA TYR A 184 8.99 10.68 -12.23
C TYR A 184 7.81 10.55 -11.27
N ARG A 185 8.17 10.36 -10.02
CA ARG A 185 7.25 10.34 -8.91
C ARG A 185 7.92 10.92 -7.68
N ILE A 186 7.33 11.93 -7.11
CA ILE A 186 7.82 12.64 -5.94
C ILE A 186 6.67 12.76 -4.96
N GLY A 187 6.92 12.43 -3.70
CA GLY A 187 5.90 12.52 -2.69
C GLY A 187 6.43 12.38 -1.29
N GLY A 188 5.52 12.35 -0.36
CA GLY A 188 5.82 12.17 1.04
C GLY A 188 4.59 11.85 1.85
N GLY A 189 4.81 11.50 3.10
CA GLY A 189 3.75 11.21 4.04
C GLY A 189 4.12 11.63 5.44
N MET A 190 3.09 11.75 6.25
CA MET A 190 3.23 12.06 7.67
C MET A 190 2.19 11.31 8.48
N PHE A 191 2.58 10.94 9.69
CA PHE A 191 1.67 10.45 10.71
C PHE A 191 1.40 11.58 11.70
N THR A 192 0.16 12.05 11.74
CA THR A 192 -0.27 13.08 12.70
C THR A 192 -0.62 12.46 14.05
N LYS A 193 -0.92 11.16 14.06
CA LYS A 193 -1.18 10.37 15.26
C LYS A 193 -0.53 8.99 15.15
N GLN A 194 0.15 8.54 16.21
CA GLN A 194 0.85 7.24 16.30
C GLN A 194 0.68 6.63 17.69
N GLU A 195 -0.55 6.49 18.19
CA GLU A 195 -0.76 5.98 19.55
C GLU A 195 -0.72 4.45 19.60
N ASP A 196 -1.39 3.78 18.66
CA ASP A 196 -1.53 2.33 18.60
C ASP A 196 -1.41 1.90 17.13
N MET A 197 -0.19 1.52 16.73
CA MET A 197 0.12 1.06 15.37
C MET A 197 0.64 -0.38 15.43
N TYR A 198 0.34 -1.12 14.38
CA TYR A 198 0.95 -2.41 14.13
C TYR A 198 2.10 -2.25 13.12
N PHE A 199 3.05 -3.17 13.12
CA PHE A 199 4.22 -3.05 12.24
C PHE A 199 3.88 -2.90 10.75
N VAL A 200 2.73 -3.40 10.31
CA VAL A 200 2.25 -3.28 8.93
C VAL A 200 1.60 -1.93 8.60
N ASP A 201 1.29 -1.12 9.61
CA ASP A 201 0.69 0.20 9.41
C ASP A 201 1.74 1.27 9.10
N PHE A 202 3.04 0.97 9.31
CA PHE A 202 4.15 1.84 8.92
C PHE A 202 4.42 1.81 7.41
N ALA A 203 4.99 2.89 6.89
CA ALA A 203 5.44 2.94 5.51
C ALA A 203 6.60 1.95 5.28
N ASN A 204 6.47 1.11 4.27
CA ASN A 204 7.53 0.21 3.85
C ASN A 204 7.90 0.51 2.40
N PHE A 205 9.16 0.86 2.16
CA PHE A 205 9.65 1.27 0.84
C PHE A 205 10.46 0.18 0.13
N ALA A 206 10.65 -0.95 0.77
CA ALA A 206 11.52 -1.98 0.22
C ALA A 206 10.85 -2.77 -0.91
N ARG A 207 9.54 -3.03 -0.86
CA ARG A 207 8.83 -3.86 -1.86
C ARG A 207 7.31 -3.71 -1.90
N ARG A 208 6.73 -4.24 -3.00
CA ARG A 208 5.30 -4.18 -3.33
C ARG A 208 4.38 -5.12 -2.54
N ASN A 209 4.88 -5.93 -1.64
CA ASN A 209 4.09 -6.95 -0.94
C ASN A 209 3.52 -6.45 0.38
N LEU A 210 3.02 -5.25 0.40
CA LEU A 210 2.37 -4.68 1.57
C LEU A 210 0.94 -5.21 1.72
N PRO A 211 0.46 -5.32 2.97
CA PRO A 211 -0.96 -5.56 3.21
C PRO A 211 -1.81 -4.51 2.52
N GLU A 212 -3.00 -4.90 2.12
CA GLU A 212 -3.97 -3.97 1.55
C GLU A 212 -4.22 -2.80 2.50
N GLY A 213 -4.13 -1.59 2.01
CA GLY A 213 -4.20 -0.37 2.80
C GLY A 213 -3.07 0.59 2.47
N TRP A 214 -1.88 0.10 2.18
CA TRP A 214 -0.82 0.90 1.57
C TRP A 214 -0.88 0.75 0.07
N ASN A 215 -0.87 1.85 -0.60
CA ASN A 215 -0.91 1.85 -2.03
C ASN A 215 0.48 1.90 -2.63
N ASP A 216 0.95 0.73 -3.00
CA ASP A 216 2.19 0.59 -3.75
C ASP A 216 2.14 1.21 -5.14
N ASP A 217 0.95 1.41 -5.68
CA ASP A 217 0.81 2.08 -6.97
C ASP A 217 1.39 3.48 -6.92
N ILE A 218 1.49 4.05 -5.73
CA ILE A 218 2.04 5.38 -5.53
C ILE A 218 3.55 5.37 -5.25
N GLY A 219 4.23 4.30 -4.97
CA GLY A 219 5.66 4.32 -4.67
C GLY A 219 6.48 3.47 -5.61
N GLY A 220 7.59 3.96 -6.05
CA GLY A 220 8.67 3.10 -6.46
C GLY A 220 9.18 2.31 -5.25
N THR A 221 9.63 1.11 -5.46
CA THR A 221 10.28 0.33 -4.43
C THR A 221 11.78 0.60 -4.48
N PHE A 222 12.40 0.77 -3.32
CA PHE A 222 13.85 0.90 -3.22
C PHE A 222 14.44 -0.51 -3.09
N GLN A 223 14.90 -1.08 -4.20
CA GLN A 223 15.37 -2.47 -4.27
C GLN A 223 16.59 -2.76 -3.39
N LEU A 224 17.36 -1.74 -3.04
CA LEU A 224 18.56 -1.87 -2.20
C LEU A 224 18.25 -1.78 -0.70
N LEU A 225 17.03 -1.41 -0.32
CA LEU A 225 16.64 -1.44 1.09
C LEU A 225 16.33 -2.88 1.51
N ASP A 226 16.85 -3.25 2.67
CA ASP A 226 16.45 -4.50 3.33
C ASP A 226 14.94 -4.46 3.59
N GLY A 227 14.24 -5.54 3.24
CA GLY A 227 12.78 -5.65 3.43
C GLY A 227 12.32 -5.56 4.89
N ARG A 228 13.24 -5.61 5.84
CA ARG A 228 13.01 -5.39 7.27
C ARG A 228 13.00 -3.93 7.66
N TRP A 229 13.48 -3.03 6.79
CA TRP A 229 13.43 -1.60 7.04
C TRP A 229 12.07 -1.04 6.63
N TYR A 230 11.36 -0.50 7.58
CA TYR A 230 10.15 0.28 7.38
C TYR A 230 10.33 1.63 8.06
N ASN A 231 9.61 2.61 7.57
CA ASN A 231 9.71 3.93 8.12
C ASN A 231 8.86 4.05 9.39
N SER A 232 9.51 4.11 10.53
CA SER A 232 8.90 4.41 11.82
C SER A 232 8.83 5.91 12.11
N SER A 233 9.35 6.77 11.21
CA SER A 233 9.35 8.22 11.36
C SER A 233 7.95 8.80 11.29
N ARG A 234 7.77 9.97 11.90
CA ARG A 234 6.51 10.71 11.77
C ARG A 234 6.28 11.25 10.37
N GLN A 235 7.35 11.45 9.60
CA GLN A 235 7.29 12.00 8.24
C GLN A 235 8.39 11.42 7.37
N TYR A 236 8.13 11.38 6.08
CA TYR A 236 9.07 10.91 5.07
C TYR A 236 8.85 11.60 3.72
N TRP A 237 9.90 11.60 2.92
CA TRP A 237 9.88 12.01 1.53
C TRP A 237 10.47 10.91 0.66
N ARG A 238 9.97 10.79 -0.56
CA ARG A 238 10.46 9.83 -1.55
C ARG A 238 10.48 10.45 -2.94
N GLY A 239 11.41 10.00 -3.78
CA GLY A 239 11.50 10.38 -5.18
C GLY A 239 11.98 9.21 -6.02
N ASN A 240 11.29 8.93 -7.12
CA ASN A 240 11.65 7.91 -8.09
C ASN A 240 11.72 8.54 -9.46
N PHE A 241 12.77 8.20 -10.22
CA PHE A 241 12.96 8.64 -11.59
C PHE A 241 13.28 7.42 -12.45
N THR A 242 12.60 7.32 -13.57
CA THR A 242 12.82 6.26 -14.56
C THR A 242 13.07 6.91 -15.92
N TYR A 243 14.14 6.52 -16.57
CA TYR A 243 14.41 6.88 -17.95
C TYR A 243 14.36 5.64 -18.82
N GLU A 244 13.52 5.67 -19.82
CA GLU A 244 13.39 4.60 -20.80
C GLU A 244 13.95 5.09 -22.15
N SER A 245 14.84 4.29 -22.73
CA SER A 245 15.43 4.53 -24.04
C SER A 245 15.55 3.21 -24.79
N PRO A 246 15.35 3.17 -26.10
CA PRO A 246 15.68 1.98 -26.87
C PRO A 246 17.17 1.72 -26.77
N PHE A 247 17.54 0.48 -26.65
CA PHE A 247 18.90 0.08 -26.93
C PHE A 247 19.18 0.29 -28.43
N ILE A 248 20.22 1.03 -28.73
CA ILE A 248 20.79 1.15 -30.08
C ILE A 248 21.92 0.13 -30.20
#